data_76ac5f658e8edb1439dbddb78ee9aa73
#
_entry.id   76ac5f658e8edb1439dbddb78ee9aa73
#
_cell.length_a   1.000
_cell.length_b   1.000
_cell.length_c   1.000
_cell.angle_alpha   90.00
_cell.angle_beta   90.00
_cell.angle_gamma   90.00
#
_symmetry.space_group_name_H-M   'P 1'
#
loop_
_entity.id
_entity.type
_entity.pdbx_description
1 polymer ?
#
loop_
_entity_poly.entity_id
_entity_poly.type
_entity_poly.pdbx_seq_one_letter_code
_entity_poly.pdbx_strand_id
1 'polypeptide(L)'
;VLPEECITCAKQDTFLAAELVIARECAEDLPAPTEHLSDASRKRFEDLLEYLEMTETPYELARNLISRGNVWNDTCFEIMAGGQRVAWGSHYGEFTRHFFPTPFSATGAVLQIASTGSVVKKAVPAGMQFSFVHIGDEAKRLSFRLAEDFRKARISLTQNIGIESLTEQLNLAERRESPYLLIMGRKEALEGSAILRNRQTQEETILPLTGLIERLKAVA
;
A
#
# COMPACT_ATOMS: atom_id res chain seq x y z
N VAL A 1 19.49 7.76 -31.55
CA VAL A 1 18.52 8.25 -32.56
C VAL A 1 17.39 7.23 -32.62
N LEU A 2 16.16 7.66 -32.31
CA LEU A 2 14.98 6.79 -32.33
C LEU A 2 14.69 6.23 -33.72
N PRO A 3 14.28 4.98 -33.85
CA PRO A 3 13.85 4.39 -35.12
C PRO A 3 12.72 5.17 -35.77
N GLU A 4 12.68 5.26 -37.08
CA GLU A 4 11.70 6.03 -37.84
C GLU A 4 10.26 5.62 -37.57
N GLU A 5 10.02 4.33 -37.29
CA GLU A 5 8.73 3.80 -36.86
C GLU A 5 8.26 4.37 -35.51
N CYS A 6 9.20 4.54 -34.56
CA CYS A 6 8.88 5.13 -33.25
C CYS A 6 8.51 6.61 -33.40
N ILE A 7 9.22 7.33 -34.27
CA ILE A 7 8.92 8.75 -34.55
C ILE A 7 7.54 8.90 -35.24
N THR A 8 7.21 8.00 -36.14
CA THR A 8 5.90 8.01 -36.81
C THR A 8 4.78 7.67 -35.85
N CYS A 9 5.00 6.66 -35.01
CA CYS A 9 4.05 6.25 -33.99
C CYS A 9 3.84 7.35 -32.92
N ALA A 10 4.90 8.05 -32.52
CA ALA A 10 4.83 9.13 -31.52
C ALA A 10 3.92 10.30 -31.93
N LYS A 11 3.70 10.50 -33.22
CA LYS A 11 2.76 11.53 -33.72
C LYS A 11 1.30 11.14 -33.53
N GLN A 12 1.02 9.86 -33.40
CA GLN A 12 -0.33 9.31 -33.26
C GLN A 12 -0.62 8.85 -31.84
N ASP A 13 0.31 8.15 -31.22
CA ASP A 13 0.22 7.63 -29.87
C ASP A 13 1.60 7.63 -29.21
N THR A 14 1.81 8.55 -28.30
CA THR A 14 3.08 8.72 -27.59
C THR A 14 3.40 7.54 -26.67
N PHE A 15 2.37 6.93 -26.07
CA PHE A 15 2.57 5.77 -25.20
C PHE A 15 2.98 4.53 -25.97
N LEU A 16 2.33 4.28 -27.11
CA LEU A 16 2.72 3.18 -28.00
C LEU A 16 4.15 3.36 -28.53
N ALA A 17 4.53 4.59 -28.86
CA ALA A 17 5.89 4.88 -29.27
C ALA A 17 6.91 4.58 -28.16
N ALA A 18 6.61 4.97 -26.93
CA ALA A 18 7.46 4.69 -25.79
C ALA A 18 7.58 3.16 -25.52
N GLU A 19 6.48 2.41 -25.65
CA GLU A 19 6.51 0.94 -25.56
C GLU A 19 7.42 0.31 -26.64
N LEU A 20 7.37 0.80 -27.87
CA LEU A 20 8.22 0.34 -28.95
C LEU A 20 9.70 0.62 -28.68
N VAL A 21 10.02 1.78 -28.10
CA VAL A 21 11.40 2.15 -27.71
C VAL A 21 11.90 1.23 -26.60
N ILE A 22 11.07 0.95 -25.59
CA ILE A 22 11.42 0.04 -24.50
C ILE A 22 11.63 -1.40 -25.03
N ALA A 23 10.74 -1.88 -25.89
CA ALA A 23 10.83 -3.21 -26.47
C ALA A 23 12.09 -3.43 -27.33
N ARG A 24 12.71 -2.34 -27.78
CA ARG A 24 13.97 -2.35 -28.56
C ARG A 24 15.22 -2.07 -27.72
N GLU A 25 15.08 -2.11 -26.40
CA GLU A 25 16.18 -1.86 -25.46
C GLU A 25 16.81 -0.44 -25.60
N CYS A 26 16.05 0.51 -26.13
CA CYS A 26 16.47 1.91 -26.28
C CYS A 26 15.84 2.81 -25.20
N ALA A 27 15.48 2.26 -24.05
CA ALA A 27 14.78 2.97 -22.98
C ALA A 27 15.59 4.13 -22.37
N GLU A 28 16.91 4.12 -22.53
CA GLU A 28 17.79 5.20 -22.06
C GLU A 28 17.55 6.53 -22.80
N ASP A 29 17.01 6.46 -24.02
CA ASP A 29 16.67 7.62 -24.82
C ASP A 29 15.32 8.28 -24.41
N LEU A 30 14.57 7.62 -23.51
CA LEU A 30 13.31 8.16 -23.01
C LEU A 30 13.54 9.06 -21.79
N PRO A 31 12.81 10.19 -21.69
CA PRO A 31 12.83 10.99 -20.48
C PRO A 31 12.29 10.17 -19.31
N ALA A 32 12.91 10.31 -18.13
CA ALA A 32 12.42 9.63 -16.94
C ALA A 32 11.07 10.24 -16.52
N PRO A 33 10.01 9.44 -16.32
CA PRO A 33 8.71 9.96 -15.90
C PRO A 33 8.76 10.80 -14.62
N THR A 34 9.69 10.47 -13.72
CA THR A 34 9.90 11.19 -12.45
C THR A 34 10.41 12.61 -12.61
N GLU A 35 10.99 12.96 -13.75
CA GLU A 35 11.46 14.33 -14.06
C GLU A 35 10.32 15.28 -14.42
N HIS A 36 9.16 14.74 -14.80
CA HIS A 36 8.00 15.47 -15.30
C HIS A 36 6.79 15.43 -14.38
N LEU A 37 6.95 15.02 -13.13
CA LEU A 37 5.87 14.97 -12.16
C LEU A 37 5.43 16.39 -11.76
N SER A 38 4.12 16.58 -11.60
CA SER A 38 3.59 17.74 -10.89
C SER A 38 4.02 17.70 -9.42
N ASP A 39 4.02 18.83 -8.73
CA ASP A 39 4.38 18.90 -7.32
C ASP A 39 3.51 17.96 -6.47
N ALA A 40 2.22 17.87 -6.77
CA ALA A 40 1.30 16.99 -6.06
C ALA A 40 1.61 15.50 -6.32
N SER A 41 1.95 15.11 -7.55
CA SER A 41 2.32 13.73 -7.87
C SER A 41 3.69 13.38 -7.29
N ARG A 42 4.62 14.33 -7.31
CA ARG A 42 5.94 14.16 -6.68
C ARG A 42 5.80 13.89 -5.20
N LYS A 43 5.01 14.71 -4.49
CA LYS A 43 4.80 14.53 -3.05
C LYS A 43 4.17 13.15 -2.75
N ARG A 44 3.15 12.75 -3.49
CA ARG A 44 2.53 11.42 -3.31
C ARG A 44 3.51 10.27 -3.56
N PHE A 45 4.39 10.44 -4.54
CA PHE A 45 5.41 9.45 -4.85
C PHE A 45 6.47 9.36 -3.73
N GLU A 46 6.92 10.48 -3.22
CA GLU A 46 7.83 10.57 -2.06
C GLU A 46 7.19 9.92 -0.82
N ASP A 47 5.94 10.26 -0.50
CA ASP A 47 5.19 9.64 0.61
C ASP A 47 5.10 8.10 0.44
N LEU A 48 4.89 7.61 -0.79
CA LEU A 48 4.87 6.16 -1.07
C LEU A 48 6.23 5.52 -0.80
N LEU A 49 7.33 6.14 -1.24
CA LEU A 49 8.68 5.61 -1.00
C LEU A 49 8.99 5.58 0.50
N GLU A 50 8.61 6.61 1.26
CA GLU A 50 8.73 6.60 2.72
C GLU A 50 7.97 5.41 3.35
N TYR A 51 6.75 5.10 2.88
CA TYR A 51 6.01 3.92 3.36
C TYR A 51 6.71 2.60 3.04
N LEU A 52 7.29 2.46 1.85
CA LEU A 52 8.03 1.26 1.49
C LEU A 52 9.28 1.09 2.36
N GLU A 53 10.00 2.18 2.64
CA GLU A 53 11.16 2.17 3.54
C GLU A 53 10.76 1.83 4.98
N MET A 54 9.70 2.43 5.50
CA MET A 54 9.19 2.14 6.85
C MET A 54 8.78 0.67 7.04
N THR A 55 8.29 0.04 5.99
CA THR A 55 7.88 -1.38 6.00
C THR A 55 9.00 -2.33 5.61
N GLU A 56 10.20 -1.81 5.34
CA GLU A 56 11.36 -2.58 4.86
C GLU A 56 11.02 -3.36 3.56
N THR A 57 10.12 -2.82 2.75
CA THR A 57 9.73 -3.43 1.47
C THR A 57 10.75 -3.05 0.41
N PRO A 58 11.49 -4.02 -0.17
CA PRO A 58 12.47 -3.71 -1.21
C PRO A 58 11.77 -3.23 -2.48
N TYR A 59 12.33 -2.20 -3.09
CA TYR A 59 11.83 -1.66 -4.36
C TYR A 59 12.98 -1.16 -5.24
N GLU A 60 12.69 -1.06 -6.52
CA GLU A 60 13.57 -0.46 -7.53
C GLU A 60 12.78 0.59 -8.31
N LEU A 61 13.41 1.71 -8.62
CA LEU A 61 12.82 2.74 -9.47
C LEU A 61 13.02 2.38 -10.94
N ALA A 62 11.94 1.94 -11.58
CA ALA A 62 11.96 1.58 -12.99
C ALA A 62 11.73 2.81 -13.87
N ARG A 63 12.76 3.28 -14.58
CA ARG A 63 12.67 4.43 -15.49
C ARG A 63 11.80 4.16 -16.72
N ASN A 64 11.64 2.89 -17.06
CA ASN A 64 10.95 2.41 -18.25
C ASN A 64 9.58 1.79 -17.94
N LEU A 65 9.09 1.93 -16.72
CA LEU A 65 7.75 1.48 -16.37
C LEU A 65 6.73 2.52 -16.82
N ILE A 66 6.04 2.21 -17.91
CA ILE A 66 5.03 3.08 -18.50
C ILE A 66 3.64 2.51 -18.23
N SER A 67 2.79 3.38 -17.73
CA SER A 67 1.37 3.08 -17.52
C SER A 67 0.67 2.96 -18.89
N ARG A 68 0.06 1.81 -19.15
CA ARG A 68 -0.66 1.54 -20.38
C ARG A 68 -2.07 2.13 -20.35
N GLY A 69 -2.32 3.04 -21.28
CA GLY A 69 -3.64 3.60 -21.54
C GLY A 69 -4.03 4.78 -20.64
N ASN A 70 -5.12 5.45 -21.01
CA ASN A 70 -5.62 6.67 -20.37
C ASN A 70 -6.29 6.44 -19.00
N VAL A 71 -6.26 5.21 -18.50
CA VAL A 71 -6.95 4.80 -17.26
C VAL A 71 -6.04 4.92 -16.05
N TRP A 72 -4.74 4.69 -16.25
CA TRP A 72 -3.75 4.58 -15.20
C TRP A 72 -2.95 5.87 -15.15
N ASN A 73 -2.95 6.49 -14.00
CA ASN A 73 -2.23 7.73 -13.81
C ASN A 73 -1.50 7.73 -12.45
N ASP A 74 -0.62 8.70 -12.28
CA ASP A 74 0.28 8.86 -11.13
C ASP A 74 1.26 7.68 -10.96
N THR A 75 1.09 6.91 -9.89
CA THR A 75 2.01 5.82 -9.54
C THR A 75 1.56 4.51 -10.17
N CYS A 76 2.49 3.85 -10.83
CA CYS A 76 2.32 2.46 -11.28
C CYS A 76 3.42 1.58 -10.70
N PHE A 77 3.14 0.30 -10.54
CA PHE A 77 4.07 -0.66 -9.99
C PHE A 77 3.94 -2.03 -10.64
N GLU A 78 5.03 -2.77 -10.63
CA GLU A 78 5.07 -4.19 -10.95
C GLU A 78 5.73 -4.96 -9.82
N ILE A 79 5.28 -6.19 -9.59
CA ILE A 79 5.91 -7.12 -8.65
C ILE A 79 6.54 -8.25 -9.46
N MET A 80 7.84 -8.41 -9.28
CA MET A 80 8.62 -9.42 -9.95
C MET A 80 8.96 -10.57 -8.98
N ALA A 81 8.82 -11.80 -9.43
CA ALA A 81 9.23 -12.97 -8.69
C ALA A 81 9.93 -13.96 -9.64
N GLY A 82 11.17 -14.31 -9.34
CA GLY A 82 11.97 -15.23 -10.18
C GLY A 82 12.14 -14.74 -11.63
N GLY A 83 12.26 -13.43 -11.83
CA GLY A 83 12.40 -12.81 -13.15
C GLY A 83 11.09 -12.70 -13.95
N GLN A 84 9.96 -13.08 -13.36
CA GLN A 84 8.65 -12.98 -14.01
C GLN A 84 7.78 -11.97 -13.28
N ARG A 85 6.99 -11.19 -14.03
CA ARG A 85 5.98 -10.29 -13.47
C ARG A 85 4.80 -11.11 -12.96
N VAL A 86 4.56 -11.03 -11.64
CA VAL A 86 3.48 -11.76 -10.96
C VAL A 86 2.32 -10.84 -10.57
N ALA A 87 2.56 -9.55 -10.46
CA ALA A 87 1.49 -8.57 -10.24
C ALA A 87 1.87 -7.21 -10.85
N TRP A 88 0.85 -6.42 -11.13
CA TRP A 88 1.00 -5.02 -11.54
C TRP A 88 -0.22 -4.22 -11.13
N GLY A 89 -0.02 -2.94 -10.93
CA GLY A 89 -1.11 -2.06 -10.51
C GLY A 89 -0.77 -0.60 -10.68
N SER A 90 -1.75 0.24 -10.42
CA SER A 90 -1.63 1.68 -10.56
C SER A 90 -2.68 2.41 -9.73
N HIS A 91 -2.42 3.68 -9.50
CA HIS A 91 -3.44 4.64 -9.16
C HIS A 91 -4.24 5.01 -10.43
N TYR A 92 -5.57 5.10 -10.34
CA TYR A 92 -6.45 5.40 -11.47
C TYR A 92 -7.59 6.36 -11.09
N GLY A 93 -7.28 7.37 -10.28
CA GLY A 93 -8.25 8.38 -9.84
C GLY A 93 -8.87 9.17 -11.00
N GLU A 94 -8.15 9.39 -12.09
CA GLU A 94 -8.71 10.07 -13.27
C GLU A 94 -9.80 9.23 -13.95
N PHE A 95 -9.67 7.92 -13.95
CA PHE A 95 -10.70 7.02 -14.46
C PHE A 95 -12.05 7.22 -13.75
N THR A 96 -12.02 7.42 -12.43
CA THR A 96 -13.26 7.62 -11.65
C THR A 96 -14.02 8.87 -12.05
N ARG A 97 -13.35 9.90 -12.59
CA ARG A 97 -13.98 11.14 -13.07
C ARG A 97 -14.89 10.92 -14.27
N HIS A 98 -14.61 9.91 -15.07
CA HIS A 98 -15.43 9.59 -16.25
C HIS A 98 -16.71 8.85 -15.92
N PHE A 99 -16.76 8.16 -14.79
CA PHE A 99 -17.86 7.25 -14.45
C PHE A 99 -18.70 7.70 -13.26
N PHE A 100 -18.16 8.60 -12.43
CA PHE A 100 -18.81 9.00 -11.19
C PHE A 100 -18.98 10.52 -11.11
N PRO A 101 -20.16 11.01 -10.65
CA PRO A 101 -20.39 12.43 -10.46
C PRO A 101 -19.42 13.09 -9.48
N THR A 102 -19.01 12.35 -8.46
CA THR A 102 -18.00 12.78 -7.49
C THR A 102 -16.76 11.90 -7.67
N PRO A 103 -15.65 12.45 -8.18
CA PRO A 103 -14.41 11.68 -8.34
C PRO A 103 -13.83 11.29 -6.99
N PHE A 104 -13.24 10.12 -6.94
CA PHE A 104 -12.54 9.60 -5.77
C PHE A 104 -11.20 8.97 -6.16
N SER A 105 -10.31 8.89 -5.18
CA SER A 105 -9.03 8.19 -5.36
C SER A 105 -9.26 6.69 -5.45
N ALA A 106 -8.65 6.05 -6.43
CA ALA A 106 -8.74 4.62 -6.63
C ALA A 106 -7.38 4.03 -6.95
N THR A 107 -7.08 2.90 -6.34
CA THR A 107 -5.86 2.10 -6.61
C THR A 107 -6.26 0.66 -6.76
N GLY A 108 -5.66 -0.04 -7.71
CA GLY A 108 -5.91 -1.45 -7.92
C GLY A 108 -4.70 -2.18 -8.45
N ALA A 109 -4.78 -3.50 -8.34
CA ALA A 109 -3.75 -4.38 -8.83
C ALA A 109 -4.35 -5.63 -9.47
N VAL A 110 -3.60 -6.19 -10.42
CA VAL A 110 -3.85 -7.50 -11.00
C VAL A 110 -2.78 -8.45 -10.46
N LEU A 111 -3.20 -9.58 -9.94
CA LEU A 111 -2.31 -10.65 -9.49
C LEU A 111 -2.46 -11.86 -10.40
N GLN A 112 -1.36 -12.31 -10.97
CA GLN A 112 -1.32 -13.50 -11.81
C GLN A 112 -0.99 -14.71 -10.93
N ILE A 113 -1.99 -15.58 -10.73
CA ILE A 113 -1.83 -16.78 -9.94
C ILE A 113 -1.69 -17.97 -10.89
N ALA A 114 -0.51 -18.60 -10.90
CA ALA A 114 -0.34 -19.88 -11.57
C ALA A 114 -0.95 -20.99 -10.68
N SER A 115 -2.00 -21.64 -11.17
CA SER A 115 -2.59 -22.77 -10.47
C SER A 115 -1.71 -24.01 -10.62
N THR A 116 -0.84 -24.25 -9.66
CA THR A 116 -0.01 -25.45 -9.61
C THR A 116 -0.33 -26.31 -8.39
N GLY A 117 -1.51 -26.91 -8.34
CA GLY A 117 -1.80 -27.90 -7.31
C GLY A 117 -2.91 -27.55 -6.32
N SER A 118 -3.15 -28.45 -5.39
CA SER A 118 -4.20 -28.36 -4.40
C SER A 118 -4.13 -27.11 -3.54
N VAL A 119 -5.21 -26.37 -3.45
CA VAL A 119 -5.38 -25.26 -2.51
C VAL A 119 -5.30 -25.83 -1.10
N VAL A 120 -4.17 -25.66 -0.45
CA VAL A 120 -4.08 -25.90 0.98
C VAL A 120 -4.92 -24.79 1.64
N LYS A 121 -6.10 -25.15 2.14
CA LYS A 121 -6.85 -24.28 3.04
C LYS A 121 -5.98 -24.06 4.29
N LYS A 122 -5.19 -23.00 4.28
CA LYS A 122 -4.53 -22.56 5.50
C LYS A 122 -5.64 -22.05 6.41
N ALA A 123 -5.92 -22.79 7.48
CA ALA A 123 -6.79 -22.28 8.52
C ALA A 123 -6.23 -20.92 8.96
N VAL A 124 -7.06 -19.89 8.92
CA VAL A 124 -6.74 -18.63 9.59
C VAL A 124 -6.48 -19.02 11.05
N PRO A 125 -5.31 -18.71 11.61
CA PRO A 125 -5.06 -19.05 13.00
C PRO A 125 -6.19 -18.46 13.83
N ALA A 126 -6.87 -19.31 14.62
CA ALA A 126 -7.77 -18.88 15.67
C ALA A 126 -6.89 -18.32 16.80
N GLY A 127 -6.26 -17.19 16.54
CA GLY A 127 -5.38 -16.48 17.45
C GLY A 127 -5.94 -15.12 17.78
N MET A 128 -5.30 -14.44 18.71
CA MET A 128 -5.66 -13.09 19.09
C MET A 128 -5.89 -12.20 17.89
N GLN A 129 -7.05 -11.56 17.88
CA GLN A 129 -7.43 -10.60 16.85
C GLN A 129 -7.35 -9.19 17.45
N PHE A 130 -6.59 -8.34 16.79
CA PHE A 130 -6.47 -6.94 17.14
C PHE A 130 -7.12 -6.08 16.06
N SER A 131 -7.80 -5.04 16.49
CA SER A 131 -8.17 -3.93 15.61
C SER A 131 -7.33 -2.71 15.93
N PHE A 132 -6.64 -2.20 14.93
CA PHE A 132 -5.86 -0.97 15.08
C PHE A 132 -6.71 0.24 14.73
N VAL A 133 -6.67 1.23 15.61
CA VAL A 133 -7.34 2.52 15.48
C VAL A 133 -6.30 3.61 15.55
N HIS A 134 -6.24 4.44 14.53
CA HIS A 134 -5.28 5.54 14.45
C HIS A 134 -5.97 6.90 14.41
N ILE A 135 -5.30 7.92 14.94
CA ILE A 135 -5.73 9.31 14.91
C ILE A 135 -4.56 10.17 14.45
N GLY A 136 -4.70 10.76 13.26
CA GLY A 136 -3.68 11.60 12.64
C GLY A 136 -2.67 10.84 11.79
N ASP A 137 -1.93 11.60 10.97
CA ASP A 137 -1.06 11.05 9.93
C ASP A 137 0.13 10.26 10.49
N GLU A 138 0.72 10.73 11.60
CA GLU A 138 1.86 10.06 12.22
C GLU A 138 1.49 8.65 12.73
N ALA A 139 0.35 8.55 13.43
CA ALA A 139 -0.18 7.26 13.88
C ALA A 139 -0.53 6.35 12.69
N LYS A 140 -1.07 6.93 11.60
CA LYS A 140 -1.35 6.23 10.36
C LYS A 140 -0.07 5.69 9.71
N ARG A 141 1.00 6.48 9.65
CA ARG A 141 2.30 6.05 9.13
C ARG A 141 2.87 4.89 9.95
N LEU A 142 2.92 5.01 11.27
CA LEU A 142 3.40 3.95 12.16
C LEU A 142 2.57 2.67 12.06
N SER A 143 1.28 2.77 11.72
CA SER A 143 0.40 1.61 11.56
C SER A 143 0.86 0.64 10.49
N PHE A 144 1.50 1.12 9.42
CA PHE A 144 2.03 0.26 8.35
C PHE A 144 3.18 -0.61 8.86
N ARG A 145 4.11 -0.03 9.61
CA ARG A 145 5.20 -0.77 10.23
C ARG A 145 4.66 -1.80 11.21
N LEU A 146 3.73 -1.40 12.06
CA LEU A 146 3.09 -2.32 13.01
C LEU A 146 2.37 -3.47 12.30
N ALA A 147 1.64 -3.19 11.21
CA ALA A 147 0.99 -4.23 10.42
C ALA A 147 1.99 -5.26 9.89
N GLU A 148 3.16 -4.81 9.46
CA GLU A 148 4.22 -5.72 9.01
C GLU A 148 4.82 -6.53 10.16
N ASP A 149 5.03 -5.93 11.34
CA ASP A 149 5.50 -6.63 12.54
C ASP A 149 4.48 -7.70 12.98
N PHE A 150 3.19 -7.39 12.97
CA PHE A 150 2.12 -8.33 13.25
C PHE A 150 2.07 -9.47 12.22
N ARG A 151 2.24 -9.15 10.94
CA ARG A 151 2.30 -10.13 9.85
C ARG A 151 3.48 -11.09 10.03
N LYS A 152 4.67 -10.56 10.30
CA LYS A 152 5.89 -11.35 10.59
C LYS A 152 5.67 -12.26 11.82
N ALA A 153 4.99 -11.76 12.84
CA ALA A 153 4.65 -12.50 14.05
C ALA A 153 3.48 -13.49 13.89
N ARG A 154 2.78 -13.47 12.76
CA ARG A 154 1.57 -14.26 12.47
C ARG A 154 0.41 -13.96 13.44
N ILE A 155 0.30 -12.75 13.91
CA ILE A 155 -0.80 -12.25 14.73
C ILE A 155 -1.78 -11.50 13.81
N SER A 156 -3.07 -11.72 13.99
CA SER A 156 -4.10 -11.05 13.18
C SER A 156 -4.27 -9.61 13.63
N LEU A 157 -3.99 -8.66 12.74
CA LEU A 157 -4.26 -7.24 12.90
C LEU A 157 -5.18 -6.76 11.79
N THR A 158 -6.22 -6.04 12.15
CA THR A 158 -7.10 -5.38 11.20
C THR A 158 -6.98 -3.88 11.36
N GLN A 159 -6.82 -3.16 10.27
CA GLN A 159 -6.77 -1.70 10.25
C GLN A 159 -7.63 -1.12 9.11
N ASN A 160 -8.06 0.13 9.26
CA ASN A 160 -8.85 0.83 8.26
C ASN A 160 -8.12 2.11 7.84
N ILE A 161 -7.26 1.99 6.84
CA ILE A 161 -6.34 3.05 6.42
C ILE A 161 -7.07 4.26 5.80
N GLY A 162 -8.20 4.01 5.11
CA GLY A 162 -8.98 5.03 4.42
C GLY A 162 -10.00 5.77 5.29
N ILE A 163 -10.09 5.45 6.59
CA ILE A 163 -11.05 6.07 7.51
C ILE A 163 -10.30 6.86 8.56
N GLU A 164 -10.51 8.17 8.58
CA GLU A 164 -9.86 9.07 9.54
C GLU A 164 -10.69 9.30 10.81
N SER A 165 -12.01 9.10 10.72
CA SER A 165 -12.92 9.27 11.85
C SER A 165 -12.69 8.18 12.91
N LEU A 166 -12.32 8.60 14.13
CA LEU A 166 -12.17 7.71 15.28
C LEU A 166 -13.46 6.89 15.54
N THR A 167 -14.59 7.54 15.50
CA THR A 167 -15.91 6.91 15.76
C THR A 167 -16.19 5.81 14.74
N GLU A 168 -15.93 6.07 13.47
CA GLU A 168 -16.14 5.07 12.42
C GLU A 168 -15.18 3.89 12.54
N GLN A 169 -13.91 4.14 12.88
CA GLN A 169 -12.93 3.08 13.11
C GLN A 169 -13.32 2.20 14.30
N LEU A 170 -13.79 2.81 15.40
CA LEU A 170 -14.27 2.08 16.57
C LEU A 170 -15.52 1.24 16.23
N ASN A 171 -16.50 1.82 15.53
CA ASN A 171 -17.70 1.10 15.10
C ASN A 171 -17.36 -0.11 14.21
N LEU A 172 -16.37 0.02 13.34
CA LEU A 172 -15.90 -1.10 12.50
C LEU A 172 -15.18 -2.18 13.32
N ALA A 173 -14.38 -1.79 14.29
CA ALA A 173 -13.75 -2.72 15.21
C ALA A 173 -14.78 -3.48 16.06
N GLU A 174 -15.87 -2.82 16.45
CA GLU A 174 -16.99 -3.44 17.14
C GLU A 174 -17.70 -4.48 16.28
N ARG A 175 -18.03 -4.14 15.04
CA ARG A 175 -18.68 -5.07 14.09
C ARG A 175 -17.83 -6.32 13.80
N ARG A 176 -16.51 -6.22 13.91
CA ARG A 176 -15.57 -7.32 13.70
C ARG A 176 -15.35 -8.18 14.94
N GLU A 177 -15.96 -7.80 16.06
CA GLU A 177 -15.86 -8.52 17.34
C GLU A 177 -14.42 -8.73 17.83
N SER A 178 -13.49 -7.87 17.41
CA SER A 178 -12.09 -7.98 17.84
C SER A 178 -11.97 -7.82 19.34
N PRO A 179 -11.40 -8.79 20.07
CA PRO A 179 -11.34 -8.74 21.53
C PRO A 179 -10.41 -7.64 22.05
N TYR A 180 -9.45 -7.21 21.24
CA TYR A 180 -8.48 -6.21 21.61
C TYR A 180 -8.46 -5.05 20.60
N LEU A 181 -8.41 -3.82 21.13
CA LEU A 181 -8.14 -2.62 20.37
C LEU A 181 -6.73 -2.12 20.66
N LEU A 182 -6.01 -1.80 19.60
CA LEU A 182 -4.74 -1.10 19.69
C LEU A 182 -4.97 0.32 19.18
N ILE A 183 -4.91 1.30 20.08
CA ILE A 183 -5.25 2.68 19.79
C ILE A 183 -3.98 3.52 19.81
N MET A 184 -3.77 4.33 18.78
CA MET A 184 -2.65 5.25 18.68
C MET A 184 -3.14 6.61 18.22
N GLY A 185 -3.02 7.59 19.09
CA GLY A 185 -3.21 9.00 18.76
C GLY A 185 -1.89 9.69 18.49
N ARG A 186 -1.96 11.00 18.28
CA ARG A 186 -0.76 11.82 18.05
C ARG A 186 0.24 11.76 19.22
N LYS A 187 -0.26 11.72 20.45
CA LYS A 187 0.58 11.64 21.64
C LYS A 187 1.34 10.32 21.68
N GLU A 188 0.61 9.21 21.52
CA GLU A 188 1.17 7.86 21.53
C GLU A 188 2.19 7.67 20.40
N ALA A 189 1.90 8.21 19.21
CA ALA A 189 2.81 8.17 18.07
C ALA A 189 4.13 8.90 18.37
N LEU A 190 4.08 10.08 18.99
CA LEU A 190 5.28 10.84 19.39
C LEU A 190 6.08 10.18 20.53
N GLU A 191 5.37 9.54 21.47
CA GLU A 191 5.98 8.83 22.61
C GLU A 191 6.45 7.41 22.25
N GLY A 192 6.18 6.93 21.04
CA GLY A 192 6.49 5.56 20.62
C GLY A 192 5.72 4.50 21.41
N SER A 193 4.46 4.76 21.70
CA SER A 193 3.58 3.91 22.49
C SER A 193 2.23 3.64 21.79
N ALA A 194 1.45 2.72 22.31
CA ALA A 194 0.07 2.46 21.90
C ALA A 194 -0.76 2.05 23.11
N ILE A 195 -2.05 2.36 23.09
CA ILE A 195 -3.00 1.96 24.12
C ILE A 195 -3.60 0.61 23.71
N LEU A 196 -3.38 -0.41 24.50
CA LEU A 196 -4.08 -1.69 24.38
C LEU A 196 -5.33 -1.64 25.25
N ARG A 197 -6.51 -1.78 24.63
CA ARG A 197 -7.80 -1.90 25.33
C ARG A 197 -8.36 -3.30 25.18
N ASN A 198 -8.63 -3.96 26.27
CA ASN A 198 -9.42 -5.17 26.29
C ASN A 198 -10.91 -4.79 26.21
N ARG A 199 -11.62 -5.30 25.21
CA ARG A 199 -13.03 -4.93 25.00
C ARG A 199 -14.00 -5.54 26.02
N GLN A 200 -13.65 -6.67 26.63
CA GLN A 200 -14.50 -7.30 27.64
C GLN A 200 -14.37 -6.63 29.00
N THR A 201 -13.14 -6.39 29.46
CA THR A 201 -12.89 -5.78 30.77
C THR A 201 -12.86 -4.28 30.75
N GLN A 202 -12.75 -3.67 29.56
CA GLN A 202 -12.55 -2.22 29.33
C GLN A 202 -11.23 -1.70 29.95
N GLU A 203 -10.35 -2.58 30.35
CA GLU A 203 -9.04 -2.19 30.86
C GLU A 203 -8.16 -1.65 29.74
N GLU A 204 -7.46 -0.57 30.04
CA GLU A 204 -6.48 0.05 29.15
C GLU A 204 -5.09 -0.04 29.72
N THR A 205 -4.15 -0.41 28.87
CA THR A 205 -2.72 -0.46 29.22
C THR A 205 -1.92 0.25 28.14
N ILE A 206 -1.05 1.17 28.54
CA ILE A 206 -0.12 1.83 27.61
C ILE A 206 1.10 0.91 27.43
N LEU A 207 1.38 0.55 26.19
CA LEU A 207 2.50 -0.33 25.83
C LEU A 207 3.47 0.42 24.92
N PRO A 208 4.78 0.36 25.18
CA PRO A 208 5.77 0.88 24.25
C PRO A 208 5.78 0.06 22.97
N LEU A 209 5.99 0.70 21.82
CA LEU A 209 6.10 0.01 20.53
C LEU A 209 7.30 -0.93 20.48
N THR A 210 8.38 -0.58 21.17
CA THR A 210 9.54 -1.45 21.30
C THR A 210 9.16 -2.72 22.09
N GLY A 211 9.28 -3.88 21.43
CA GLY A 211 8.90 -5.16 22.01
C GLY A 211 7.39 -5.36 22.19
N LEU A 212 6.58 -4.61 21.44
CA LEU A 212 5.12 -4.70 21.50
C LEU A 212 4.61 -6.11 21.22
N ILE A 213 5.14 -6.75 20.21
CA ILE A 213 4.71 -8.10 19.78
C ILE A 213 4.92 -9.14 20.90
N GLU A 214 6.08 -9.11 21.57
CA GLU A 214 6.38 -10.03 22.69
C GLU A 214 5.43 -9.79 23.87
N ARG A 215 5.14 -8.52 24.17
CA ARG A 215 4.20 -8.15 25.23
C ARG A 215 2.77 -8.59 24.90
N LEU A 216 2.34 -8.43 23.66
CA LEU A 216 1.02 -8.89 23.25
C LEU A 216 0.89 -10.41 23.31
N LYS A 217 1.93 -11.15 22.97
CA LYS A 217 1.95 -12.62 23.13
C LYS A 217 1.88 -13.07 24.59
N ALA A 218 2.37 -12.26 25.51
CA ALA A 218 2.33 -12.58 26.95
C ALA A 218 0.94 -12.29 27.59
N VAL A 219 0.12 -11.46 26.95
CA VAL A 219 -1.25 -11.11 27.40
C VAL A 219 -2.29 -12.11 26.83
N ALA A 220 -1.89 -12.90 25.84
CA ALA A 220 -2.68 -13.94 25.17
C ALA A 220 -2.61 -15.26 25.84
#